data_d8327371dc0b1c17b772712d2bb06469
#
_entry.id   d8327371dc0b1c17b772712d2bb06469
#
_cell.length_a   1.000
_cell.length_b   1.000
_cell.length_c   1.000
_cell.angle_alpha   90.00
_cell.angle_beta   90.00
_cell.angle_gamma   90.00
#
_symmetry.space_group_name_H-M   'P 1'
#
loop_
_entity.id
_entity.type
_entity.pdbx_description
1 polymer ?
#
loop_
_entity_poly.entity_id
_entity_poly.type
_entity_poly.pdbx_seq_one_letter_code
_entity_poly.pdbx_strand_id
1 'polypeptide(L)'
;MTDLSAVRADGDETEIRALADAARKYGCLCVSTLPWQTPLIKELLADEPGILVDGVVSFPSGGAMPGMKRAEARDLIQMGCDELDMVINIGLLRSGYYRRVRDDIKGVVEVAGSVPVKVILECHYLSDDEIRRGCELCVEAGAAFVKTSTGWAPTGATLENVALIKSCVGDAIGVKAAGGIRELDTLMEMYRLGARRFGLGLGSAKQIFEQCAARSGETLDV
;
A
#
# COMPACT_ATOMS: atom_id res chain seq x y z
N MET A 1 -2.73 -9.03 8.24
CA MET A 1 -1.90 -7.81 8.31
C MET A 1 -0.97 -7.65 7.10
N THR A 2 -0.77 -8.71 6.30
CA THR A 2 0.18 -8.70 5.18
C THR A 2 -0.55 -8.54 3.87
N ASP A 3 -0.08 -7.61 3.05
CA ASP A 3 -0.53 -7.36 1.68
C ASP A 3 0.58 -7.81 0.74
N LEU A 4 0.28 -8.74 -0.16
CA LEU A 4 1.21 -9.11 -1.23
C LEU A 4 1.07 -8.17 -2.42
N SER A 5 2.15 -7.89 -3.12
CA SER A 5 2.11 -6.98 -4.26
C SER A 5 2.88 -7.51 -5.47
N ALA A 6 2.26 -7.37 -6.63
CA ALA A 6 2.84 -7.53 -7.95
C ALA A 6 2.57 -6.25 -8.75
N VAL A 7 3.35 -5.21 -8.49
CA VAL A 7 3.15 -3.86 -9.05
C VAL A 7 4.36 -3.38 -9.86
N ARG A 8 5.15 -4.31 -10.39
CA ARG A 8 6.26 -3.99 -11.29
C ARG A 8 5.74 -3.78 -12.71
N ALA A 9 6.40 -2.90 -13.47
CA ALA A 9 6.00 -2.62 -14.85
C ALA A 9 6.17 -3.83 -15.80
N ASP A 10 7.11 -4.70 -15.46
CA ASP A 10 7.46 -5.91 -16.20
C ASP A 10 6.71 -7.18 -15.71
N GLY A 11 5.80 -7.02 -14.72
CA GLY A 11 5.00 -8.13 -14.21
C GLY A 11 4.01 -8.65 -15.24
N ASP A 12 3.97 -9.95 -15.42
CA ASP A 12 3.09 -10.64 -16.37
C ASP A 12 1.97 -11.45 -15.68
N GLU A 13 1.18 -12.15 -16.47
CA GLU A 13 0.10 -13.01 -15.97
C GLU A 13 0.64 -14.14 -15.07
N THR A 14 1.85 -14.64 -15.33
CA THR A 14 2.46 -15.70 -14.51
C THR A 14 2.72 -15.20 -13.09
N GLU A 15 3.19 -13.95 -12.95
CA GLU A 15 3.39 -13.33 -11.64
C GLU A 15 2.05 -13.14 -10.90
N ILE A 16 0.97 -12.79 -11.60
CA ILE A 16 -0.34 -12.61 -10.98
C ILE A 16 -0.92 -13.94 -10.47
N ARG A 17 -0.75 -15.03 -11.23
CA ARG A 17 -1.14 -16.37 -10.78
C ARG A 17 -0.33 -16.79 -9.55
N ALA A 18 0.98 -16.59 -9.56
CA ALA A 18 1.85 -16.84 -8.41
C ALA A 18 1.47 -15.98 -7.20
N LEU A 19 1.02 -14.73 -7.41
CA LEU A 19 0.52 -13.85 -6.35
C LEU A 19 -0.73 -14.43 -5.69
N ALA A 20 -1.71 -14.89 -6.47
CA ALA A 20 -2.93 -15.52 -5.96
C ALA A 20 -2.62 -16.78 -5.15
N ASP A 21 -1.75 -17.65 -5.67
CA ASP A 21 -1.35 -18.88 -4.99
C ASP A 21 -0.61 -18.59 -3.67
N ALA A 22 0.29 -17.62 -3.67
CA ALA A 22 0.99 -17.19 -2.46
C ALA A 22 0.03 -16.57 -1.44
N ALA A 23 -0.95 -15.78 -1.88
CA ALA A 23 -1.94 -15.18 -0.98
C ALA A 23 -2.77 -16.23 -0.24
N ARG A 24 -3.21 -17.27 -0.96
CA ARG A 24 -3.90 -18.44 -0.36
C ARG A 24 -2.99 -19.19 0.61
N LYS A 25 -1.80 -19.56 0.13
CA LYS A 25 -0.83 -20.35 0.89
C LYS A 25 -0.49 -19.72 2.24
N TYR A 26 -0.29 -18.40 2.26
CA TYR A 26 0.16 -17.69 3.44
C TYR A 26 -0.98 -17.02 4.23
N GLY A 27 -2.22 -17.15 3.81
CA GLY A 27 -3.37 -16.50 4.46
C GLY A 27 -3.23 -14.97 4.48
N CYS A 28 -2.82 -14.37 3.37
CA CYS A 28 -2.62 -12.94 3.29
C CYS A 28 -3.95 -12.19 3.30
N LEU A 29 -3.95 -11.00 3.90
CA LEU A 29 -5.17 -10.19 4.00
C LEU A 29 -5.57 -9.58 2.66
N CYS A 30 -4.56 -9.20 1.85
CA CYS A 30 -4.81 -8.41 0.66
C CYS A 30 -3.75 -8.66 -0.41
N VAL A 31 -4.12 -8.47 -1.67
CA VAL A 31 -3.21 -8.45 -2.81
C VAL A 31 -3.33 -7.12 -3.55
N SER A 32 -2.19 -6.54 -3.97
CA SER A 32 -2.12 -5.29 -4.74
C SER A 32 -1.54 -5.54 -6.13
N THR A 33 -2.22 -5.07 -7.16
CA THR A 33 -1.82 -5.22 -8.57
C THR A 33 -1.90 -3.90 -9.33
N LEU A 34 -1.28 -3.84 -10.52
CA LEU A 34 -1.51 -2.73 -11.45
C LEU A 34 -2.93 -2.80 -12.04
N PRO A 35 -3.53 -1.68 -12.46
CA PRO A 35 -4.93 -1.64 -12.91
C PRO A 35 -5.30 -2.66 -13.99
N TRP A 36 -4.43 -2.90 -14.97
CA TRP A 36 -4.69 -3.85 -16.07
C TRP A 36 -4.77 -5.32 -15.59
N GLN A 37 -4.19 -5.64 -14.44
CA GLN A 37 -4.16 -6.98 -13.85
C GLN A 37 -5.36 -7.24 -12.92
N THR A 38 -6.08 -6.19 -12.53
CA THR A 38 -7.20 -6.28 -11.58
C THR A 38 -8.29 -7.29 -12.01
N PRO A 39 -8.74 -7.35 -13.27
CA PRO A 39 -9.74 -8.34 -13.67
C PRO A 39 -9.27 -9.78 -13.45
N LEU A 40 -8.02 -10.09 -13.80
CA LEU A 40 -7.46 -11.42 -13.62
C LEU A 40 -7.34 -11.81 -12.15
N ILE A 41 -6.80 -10.94 -11.30
CA ILE A 41 -6.65 -11.28 -9.87
C ILE A 41 -8.01 -11.44 -9.19
N LYS A 42 -9.02 -10.66 -9.56
CA LYS A 42 -10.41 -10.82 -9.07
C LYS A 42 -11.01 -12.15 -9.49
N GLU A 43 -10.77 -12.59 -10.73
CA GLU A 43 -11.20 -13.91 -11.22
C GLU A 43 -10.51 -15.02 -10.42
N LEU A 44 -9.18 -14.95 -10.29
CA LEU A 44 -8.39 -15.95 -9.58
C LEU A 44 -8.77 -16.09 -8.10
N LEU A 45 -9.23 -15.02 -7.44
CA LEU A 45 -9.60 -15.00 -6.02
C LEU A 45 -11.11 -15.03 -5.78
N ALA A 46 -11.92 -15.34 -6.79
CA ALA A 46 -13.37 -15.31 -6.67
C ALA A 46 -13.92 -16.22 -5.55
N ASP A 47 -13.25 -17.34 -5.28
CA ASP A 47 -13.60 -18.31 -4.24
C ASP A 47 -12.96 -18.01 -2.86
N GLU A 48 -12.24 -16.88 -2.75
CA GLU A 48 -11.48 -16.49 -1.55
C GLU A 48 -11.97 -15.15 -0.97
N PRO A 49 -13.18 -15.07 -0.45
CA PRO A 49 -13.77 -13.80 0.02
C PRO A 49 -13.01 -13.17 1.20
N GLY A 50 -12.11 -13.92 1.83
CA GLY A 50 -11.24 -13.43 2.91
C GLY A 50 -9.98 -12.71 2.43
N ILE A 51 -9.67 -12.76 1.11
CA ILE A 51 -8.51 -12.07 0.51
C ILE A 51 -9.00 -10.85 -0.27
N LEU A 52 -8.66 -9.66 0.22
CA LEU A 52 -9.03 -8.40 -0.40
C LEU A 52 -8.18 -8.12 -1.64
N VAL A 53 -8.73 -7.39 -2.60
CA VAL A 53 -8.01 -6.88 -3.76
C VAL A 53 -7.88 -5.36 -3.67
N ASP A 54 -6.64 -4.89 -3.72
CA ASP A 54 -6.25 -3.49 -3.63
C ASP A 54 -5.82 -2.96 -5.00
N GLY A 55 -6.44 -1.88 -5.44
CA GLY A 55 -6.11 -1.18 -6.67
C GLY A 55 -5.18 0.01 -6.43
N VAL A 56 -4.21 0.23 -7.31
CA VAL A 56 -3.28 1.36 -7.17
C VAL A 56 -3.71 2.54 -8.05
N VAL A 57 -3.71 3.76 -7.47
CA VAL A 57 -4.15 5.00 -8.12
C VAL A 57 -2.96 5.94 -8.33
N SER A 58 -2.77 6.39 -9.58
CA SER A 58 -1.67 7.28 -10.00
C SER A 58 -0.28 6.73 -9.65
N PHE A 59 -0.17 5.41 -9.71
CA PHE A 59 1.04 4.70 -9.32
C PHE A 59 2.04 4.59 -10.50
N PRO A 60 3.38 4.73 -10.28
CA PRO A 60 4.01 4.98 -8.97
C PRO A 60 4.26 6.45 -8.67
N SER A 61 3.99 7.39 -9.57
CA SER A 61 4.50 8.76 -9.51
C SER A 61 3.63 9.76 -8.73
N GLY A 62 2.35 9.49 -8.58
CA GLY A 62 1.38 10.42 -7.98
C GLY A 62 1.08 11.68 -8.79
N GLY A 63 1.71 11.83 -9.97
CA GLY A 63 1.71 13.04 -10.77
C GLY A 63 0.50 13.24 -11.70
N ALA A 64 -0.45 12.30 -11.75
CA ALA A 64 -1.63 12.46 -12.59
C ALA A 64 -2.52 13.62 -12.13
N MET A 65 -3.26 14.19 -13.07
CA MET A 65 -4.24 15.24 -12.77
C MET A 65 -5.34 14.71 -11.84
N PRO A 66 -5.88 15.53 -10.91
CA PRO A 66 -6.89 15.08 -9.94
C PRO A 66 -8.12 14.42 -10.57
N GLY A 67 -8.53 14.89 -11.76
CA GLY A 67 -9.63 14.28 -12.52
C GLY A 67 -9.32 12.85 -12.96
N MET A 68 -8.08 12.58 -13.36
CA MET A 68 -7.63 11.26 -13.78
C MET A 68 -7.54 10.29 -12.60
N LYS A 69 -7.02 10.73 -11.45
CA LYS A 69 -6.99 9.91 -10.23
C LYS A 69 -8.40 9.48 -9.80
N ARG A 70 -9.36 10.41 -9.85
CA ARG A 70 -10.76 10.09 -9.55
C ARG A 70 -11.39 9.12 -10.55
N ALA A 71 -11.05 9.24 -11.83
CA ALA A 71 -11.52 8.31 -12.86
C ALA A 71 -10.95 6.91 -12.62
N GLU A 72 -9.63 6.80 -12.45
CA GLU A 72 -8.94 5.54 -12.17
C GLU A 72 -9.50 4.86 -10.88
N ALA A 73 -9.74 5.63 -9.83
CA ALA A 73 -10.36 5.11 -8.61
C ALA A 73 -11.76 4.53 -8.86
N ARG A 74 -12.63 5.21 -9.66
CA ARG A 74 -13.95 4.68 -10.04
C ARG A 74 -13.84 3.38 -10.82
N ASP A 75 -12.93 3.32 -11.79
CA ASP A 75 -12.76 2.14 -12.63
C ASP A 75 -12.29 0.94 -11.77
N LEU A 76 -11.33 1.15 -10.87
CA LEU A 76 -10.86 0.11 -9.95
C LEU A 76 -11.97 -0.41 -9.03
N ILE A 77 -12.80 0.49 -8.50
CA ILE A 77 -13.95 0.11 -7.66
C ILE A 77 -14.98 -0.67 -8.50
N GLN A 78 -15.25 -0.25 -9.74
CA GLN A 78 -16.15 -0.97 -10.64
C GLN A 78 -15.62 -2.35 -11.02
N MET A 79 -14.30 -2.54 -11.08
CA MET A 79 -13.65 -3.84 -11.26
C MET A 79 -13.72 -4.70 -9.98
N GLY A 80 -14.20 -4.15 -8.85
CA GLY A 80 -14.38 -4.86 -7.60
C GLY A 80 -13.18 -4.79 -6.65
N CYS A 81 -12.34 -3.77 -6.74
CA CYS A 81 -11.32 -3.53 -5.70
C CYS A 81 -11.98 -3.22 -4.36
N ASP A 82 -11.46 -3.85 -3.31
CA ASP A 82 -11.94 -3.74 -1.94
C ASP A 82 -11.24 -2.61 -1.16
N GLU A 83 -10.05 -2.20 -1.62
CA GLU A 83 -9.23 -1.12 -1.07
C GLU A 83 -8.51 -0.38 -2.22
N LEU A 84 -8.03 0.84 -1.97
CA LEU A 84 -7.24 1.63 -2.90
C LEU A 84 -5.96 2.15 -2.24
N ASP A 85 -4.81 2.02 -2.93
CA ASP A 85 -3.53 2.62 -2.57
C ASP A 85 -3.21 3.77 -3.56
N MET A 86 -3.47 5.04 -3.20
CA MET A 86 -3.15 6.17 -4.07
C MET A 86 -1.79 6.78 -3.74
N VAL A 87 -1.04 7.21 -4.76
CA VAL A 87 0.19 7.98 -4.54
C VAL A 87 -0.15 9.47 -4.42
N ILE A 88 0.36 10.11 -3.35
CA ILE A 88 0.24 11.56 -3.15
C ILE A 88 0.90 12.32 -4.30
N ASN A 89 0.45 13.52 -4.62
CA ASN A 89 1.18 14.34 -5.58
C ASN A 89 2.43 14.93 -4.90
N ILE A 90 3.55 14.21 -5.04
CA ILE A 90 4.84 14.51 -4.42
C ILE A 90 5.32 15.91 -4.83
N GLY A 91 5.20 16.23 -6.12
CA GLY A 91 5.64 17.54 -6.65
C GLY A 91 4.86 18.70 -6.04
N LEU A 92 3.53 18.57 -5.90
CA LEU A 92 2.72 19.61 -5.26
C LEU A 92 3.03 19.74 -3.76
N LEU A 93 3.24 18.61 -3.07
CA LEU A 93 3.59 18.60 -1.63
C LEU A 93 4.91 19.36 -1.41
N ARG A 94 5.97 19.00 -2.14
CA ARG A 94 7.28 19.64 -2.07
C ARG A 94 7.27 21.12 -2.50
N SER A 95 6.33 21.52 -3.33
CA SER A 95 6.14 22.91 -3.76
C SER A 95 5.28 23.72 -2.79
N GLY A 96 4.81 23.13 -1.67
CA GLY A 96 3.99 23.83 -0.68
C GLY A 96 2.53 24.06 -1.09
N TYR A 97 2.05 23.42 -2.16
CA TYR A 97 0.66 23.55 -2.60
C TYR A 97 -0.30 22.66 -1.78
N TYR A 98 -0.23 22.73 -0.46
CA TYR A 98 -0.89 21.84 0.49
C TYR A 98 -2.40 21.72 0.31
N ARG A 99 -3.09 22.84 0.04
CA ARG A 99 -4.53 22.80 -0.25
C ARG A 99 -4.84 21.92 -1.47
N ARG A 100 -4.03 22.03 -2.53
CA ARG A 100 -4.23 21.23 -3.76
C ARG A 100 -3.97 19.76 -3.50
N VAL A 101 -2.96 19.42 -2.68
CA VAL A 101 -2.66 18.04 -2.27
C VAL A 101 -3.81 17.45 -1.46
N ARG A 102 -4.31 18.19 -0.45
CA ARG A 102 -5.46 17.76 0.34
C ARG A 102 -6.70 17.53 -0.53
N ASP A 103 -7.02 18.46 -1.41
CA ASP A 103 -8.20 18.38 -2.27
C ASP A 103 -8.07 17.23 -3.30
N ASP A 104 -6.86 16.91 -3.74
CA ASP A 104 -6.56 15.73 -4.59
C ASP A 104 -6.84 14.41 -3.86
N ILE A 105 -6.32 14.25 -2.64
CA ILE A 105 -6.58 13.09 -1.78
C ILE A 105 -8.08 12.98 -1.48
N LYS A 106 -8.68 14.07 -1.01
CA LYS A 106 -10.10 14.12 -0.65
C LYS A 106 -11.00 13.73 -1.82
N GLY A 107 -10.68 14.19 -3.04
CA GLY A 107 -11.45 13.84 -4.23
C GLY A 107 -11.42 12.34 -4.56
N VAL A 108 -10.34 11.62 -4.25
CA VAL A 108 -10.28 10.16 -4.38
C VAL A 108 -11.07 9.49 -3.25
N VAL A 109 -10.93 9.94 -2.00
CA VAL A 109 -11.68 9.44 -0.84
C VAL A 109 -13.20 9.59 -1.06
N GLU A 110 -13.66 10.73 -1.55
CA GLU A 110 -15.08 10.97 -1.85
C GLU A 110 -15.63 10.02 -2.93
N VAL A 111 -14.84 9.77 -3.97
CA VAL A 111 -15.21 8.81 -5.03
C VAL A 111 -15.19 7.37 -4.52
N ALA A 112 -14.27 7.05 -3.63
CA ALA A 112 -14.14 5.72 -3.04
C ALA A 112 -15.32 5.36 -2.12
N GLY A 113 -15.97 6.36 -1.51
CA GLY A 113 -17.13 6.13 -0.64
C GLY A 113 -16.77 5.29 0.59
N SER A 114 -17.25 4.06 0.66
CA SER A 114 -16.93 3.12 1.75
C SER A 114 -15.65 2.33 1.55
N VAL A 115 -15.04 2.38 0.36
CA VAL A 115 -13.79 1.69 0.05
C VAL A 115 -12.62 2.43 0.70
N PRO A 116 -11.82 1.78 1.58
CA PRO A 116 -10.70 2.44 2.26
C PRO A 116 -9.63 2.92 1.28
N VAL A 117 -9.18 4.16 1.45
CA VAL A 117 -8.08 4.74 0.67
C VAL A 117 -6.85 4.84 1.56
N LYS A 118 -5.72 4.27 1.09
CA LYS A 118 -4.41 4.40 1.71
C LYS A 118 -3.57 5.36 0.85
N VAL A 119 -2.90 6.32 1.47
CA VAL A 119 -2.12 7.34 0.76
C VAL A 119 -0.63 7.03 0.88
N ILE A 120 0.01 6.77 -0.25
CA ILE A 120 1.46 6.54 -0.34
C ILE A 120 2.17 7.88 -0.39
N LEU A 121 2.99 8.17 0.61
CA LEU A 121 3.77 9.41 0.66
C LEU A 121 5.01 9.37 -0.26
N GLU A 122 5.58 8.18 -0.48
CA GLU A 122 6.89 7.96 -1.10
C GLU A 122 8.00 8.70 -0.34
N CYS A 123 8.21 8.29 0.89
CA CYS A 123 9.09 8.95 1.86
C CYS A 123 10.51 9.20 1.36
N HIS A 124 10.99 8.39 0.39
CA HIS A 124 12.31 8.58 -0.22
C HIS A 124 12.55 10.00 -0.75
N TYR A 125 11.53 10.66 -1.27
CA TYR A 125 11.62 11.99 -1.89
C TYR A 125 11.29 13.14 -0.96
N LEU A 126 10.96 12.86 0.31
CA LEU A 126 10.44 13.84 1.27
C LEU A 126 11.39 14.05 2.43
N SER A 127 11.48 15.27 2.91
CA SER A 127 12.06 15.59 4.22
C SER A 127 11.07 15.20 5.33
N ASP A 128 11.55 15.14 6.58
CA ASP A 128 10.73 14.87 7.75
C ASP A 128 9.56 15.86 7.88
N ASP A 129 9.77 17.13 7.59
CA ASP A 129 8.72 18.16 7.64
C ASP A 129 7.67 17.94 6.53
N GLU A 130 8.10 17.53 5.33
CA GLU A 130 7.19 17.19 4.25
C GLU A 130 6.40 15.92 4.56
N ILE A 131 7.02 14.92 5.21
CA ILE A 131 6.33 13.71 5.71
C ILE A 131 5.27 14.10 6.75
N ARG A 132 5.62 14.93 7.75
CA ARG A 132 4.66 15.43 8.74
C ARG A 132 3.48 16.12 8.08
N ARG A 133 3.77 17.02 7.16
CA ARG A 133 2.71 17.75 6.45
C ARG A 133 1.84 16.82 5.60
N GLY A 134 2.45 15.85 4.91
CA GLY A 134 1.73 14.80 4.16
C GLY A 134 0.78 14.00 5.05
N CYS A 135 1.22 13.61 6.25
CA CYS A 135 0.39 12.91 7.23
C CYS A 135 -0.84 13.74 7.67
N GLU A 136 -0.62 15.02 8.00
CA GLU A 136 -1.72 15.94 8.35
C GLU A 136 -2.76 16.03 7.23
N LEU A 137 -2.31 16.19 5.98
CA LEU A 137 -3.19 16.27 4.82
C LEU A 137 -3.97 14.98 4.58
N CYS A 138 -3.37 13.81 4.86
CA CYS A 138 -4.07 12.52 4.78
C CYS A 138 -5.20 12.44 5.81
N VAL A 139 -4.94 12.85 7.05
CA VAL A 139 -5.97 12.89 8.12
C VAL A 139 -7.08 13.89 7.75
N GLU A 140 -6.72 15.12 7.35
CA GLU A 140 -7.67 16.16 6.92
C GLU A 140 -8.56 15.72 5.75
N ALA A 141 -8.01 14.90 4.84
CA ALA A 141 -8.73 14.42 3.65
C ALA A 141 -9.59 13.17 3.91
N GLY A 142 -9.48 12.54 5.09
CA GLY A 142 -10.25 11.35 5.45
C GLY A 142 -9.68 10.05 4.89
N ALA A 143 -8.37 9.97 4.64
CA ALA A 143 -7.72 8.72 4.28
C ALA A 143 -7.82 7.69 5.41
N ALA A 144 -7.85 6.39 5.07
CA ALA A 144 -7.86 5.30 6.06
C ALA A 144 -6.45 4.97 6.59
N PHE A 145 -5.43 5.15 5.74
CA PHE A 145 -4.02 4.86 6.09
C PHE A 145 -3.07 5.87 5.44
N VAL A 146 -1.94 6.07 6.09
CA VAL A 146 -0.71 6.54 5.44
C VAL A 146 0.17 5.33 5.14
N LYS A 147 0.66 5.24 3.89
CA LYS A 147 1.63 4.22 3.44
C LYS A 147 2.97 4.87 3.15
N THR A 148 4.06 4.22 3.56
CA THR A 148 5.41 4.78 3.43
C THR A 148 5.84 4.96 1.98
N SER A 149 5.76 3.90 1.16
CA SER A 149 6.44 3.86 -0.14
C SER A 149 5.74 2.96 -1.15
N THR A 150 6.03 3.20 -2.44
CA THR A 150 5.60 2.36 -3.58
C THR A 150 6.43 1.09 -3.73
N GLY A 151 7.69 1.12 -3.31
CA GLY A 151 8.69 0.11 -3.60
C GLY A 151 9.45 0.34 -4.93
N TRP A 152 9.17 1.44 -5.65
CA TRP A 152 9.85 1.81 -6.90
C TRP A 152 11.01 2.79 -6.68
N ALA A 153 10.97 3.56 -5.60
CA ALA A 153 12.07 4.44 -5.23
C ALA A 153 13.27 3.63 -4.70
N PRO A 154 14.48 4.19 -4.71
CA PRO A 154 15.69 3.53 -4.22
C PRO A 154 15.61 3.04 -2.77
N THR A 155 14.87 3.74 -1.90
CA THR A 155 14.61 3.32 -0.52
C THR A 155 13.10 3.15 -0.28
N GLY A 156 12.76 2.29 0.67
CA GLY A 156 11.37 2.02 1.05
C GLY A 156 11.06 2.39 2.50
N ALA A 157 10.31 1.53 3.19
CA ALA A 157 10.01 1.71 4.61
C ALA A 157 11.28 1.61 5.46
N THR A 158 11.44 2.55 6.39
CA THR A 158 12.45 2.51 7.45
C THR A 158 11.78 2.60 8.81
N LEU A 159 12.48 2.21 9.88
CA LEU A 159 11.96 2.31 11.25
C LEU A 159 11.66 3.76 11.61
N GLU A 160 12.54 4.67 11.17
CA GLU A 160 12.43 6.12 11.40
C GLU A 160 11.16 6.69 10.73
N ASN A 161 10.92 6.34 9.45
CA ASN A 161 9.74 6.80 8.73
C ASN A 161 8.45 6.27 9.34
N VAL A 162 8.42 5.00 9.76
CA VAL A 162 7.25 4.41 10.43
C VAL A 162 6.98 5.11 11.76
N ALA A 163 8.01 5.32 12.59
CA ALA A 163 7.89 6.02 13.86
C ALA A 163 7.42 7.47 13.66
N LEU A 164 8.01 8.18 12.69
CA LEU A 164 7.64 9.55 12.35
C LEU A 164 6.16 9.63 11.91
N ILE A 165 5.75 8.81 10.95
CA ILE A 165 4.36 8.78 10.47
C ILE A 165 3.41 8.48 11.64
N LYS A 166 3.70 7.44 12.45
CA LYS A 166 2.86 7.09 13.60
C LYS A 166 2.75 8.22 14.60
N SER A 167 3.84 8.96 14.84
CA SER A 167 3.81 10.14 15.74
C SER A 167 2.90 11.26 15.23
N CYS A 168 2.76 11.39 13.90
CA CYS A 168 1.92 12.41 13.26
C CYS A 168 0.45 12.04 13.22
N VAL A 169 0.13 10.78 12.87
CA VAL A 169 -1.26 10.35 12.68
C VAL A 169 -1.91 9.82 13.97
N GLY A 170 -1.13 9.47 14.98
CA GLY A 170 -1.64 8.89 16.21
C GLY A 170 -2.53 7.67 15.94
N ASP A 171 -3.74 7.70 16.50
CA ASP A 171 -4.77 6.67 16.29
C ASP A 171 -5.88 7.13 15.33
N ALA A 172 -5.71 8.30 14.70
CA ALA A 172 -6.72 8.84 13.77
C ALA A 172 -6.86 7.99 12.51
N ILE A 173 -5.74 7.53 11.95
CA ILE A 173 -5.69 6.65 10.77
C ILE A 173 -4.56 5.62 10.91
N GLY A 174 -4.61 4.55 10.10
CA GLY A 174 -3.63 3.48 10.16
C GLY A 174 -2.28 3.83 9.51
N VAL A 175 -1.26 3.02 9.81
CA VAL A 175 0.05 3.09 9.15
C VAL A 175 0.31 1.79 8.41
N LYS A 176 0.64 1.89 7.09
CA LYS A 176 1.10 0.78 6.25
C LYS A 176 2.57 0.97 5.91
N ALA A 177 3.41 0.03 6.32
CA ALA A 177 4.80 -0.03 5.93
C ALA A 177 4.95 -0.83 4.64
N ALA A 178 5.65 -0.31 3.64
CA ALA A 178 5.86 -0.99 2.36
C ALA A 178 7.16 -0.54 1.69
N GLY A 179 7.72 -1.43 0.88
CA GLY A 179 8.98 -1.21 0.17
C GLY A 179 10.20 -1.62 0.99
N GLY A 180 10.97 -2.57 0.49
CA GLY A 180 12.26 -2.95 1.04
C GLY A 180 12.25 -3.80 2.33
N ILE A 181 11.10 -4.21 2.85
CA ILE A 181 10.99 -5.08 4.04
C ILE A 181 11.33 -6.52 3.62
N ARG A 182 12.40 -7.10 4.15
CA ARG A 182 12.89 -8.44 3.78
C ARG A 182 13.08 -9.39 4.96
N GLU A 183 13.14 -8.85 6.18
CA GLU A 183 13.43 -9.60 7.39
C GLU A 183 12.27 -9.52 8.37
N LEU A 184 11.95 -10.66 9.02
CA LEU A 184 10.88 -10.73 10.00
C LEU A 184 11.15 -9.80 11.20
N ASP A 185 12.39 -9.68 11.65
CA ASP A 185 12.73 -8.81 12.77
C ASP A 185 12.45 -7.34 12.47
N THR A 186 12.79 -6.88 11.27
CA THR A 186 12.47 -5.52 10.81
C THR A 186 10.95 -5.29 10.75
N LEU A 187 10.20 -6.25 10.22
CA LEU A 187 8.74 -6.20 10.19
C LEU A 187 8.16 -6.11 11.60
N MET A 188 8.64 -6.95 12.52
CA MET A 188 8.17 -6.96 13.91
C MET A 188 8.49 -5.67 14.65
N GLU A 189 9.65 -5.04 14.37
CA GLU A 189 9.98 -3.74 14.93
C GLU A 189 9.07 -2.64 14.39
N MET A 190 8.81 -2.62 13.08
CA MET A 190 7.82 -1.70 12.49
C MET A 190 6.42 -1.89 13.09
N TYR A 191 6.04 -3.14 13.42
CA TYR A 191 4.78 -3.41 14.12
C TYR A 191 4.77 -2.80 15.52
N ARG A 192 5.86 -2.93 16.29
CA ARG A 192 5.99 -2.30 17.63
C ARG A 192 5.92 -0.78 17.54
N LEU A 193 6.49 -0.20 16.49
CA LEU A 193 6.43 1.24 16.21
C LEU A 193 5.04 1.73 15.74
N GLY A 194 4.10 0.83 15.48
CA GLY A 194 2.71 1.17 15.21
C GLY A 194 2.21 0.91 13.80
N ALA A 195 3.02 0.33 12.90
CA ALA A 195 2.49 -0.17 11.64
C ALA A 195 1.49 -1.32 11.88
N ARG A 196 0.42 -1.36 11.10
CA ARG A 196 -0.64 -2.38 11.19
C ARG A 196 -0.89 -3.12 9.88
N ARG A 197 -0.30 -2.64 8.79
CA ARG A 197 -0.31 -3.28 7.47
C ARG A 197 1.11 -3.29 6.91
N PHE A 198 1.44 -4.35 6.16
CA PHE A 198 2.78 -4.56 5.60
C PHE A 198 2.66 -4.96 4.14
N GLY A 199 3.19 -4.10 3.24
CA GLY A 199 3.24 -4.40 1.80
C GLY A 199 4.55 -5.12 1.46
N LEU A 200 4.43 -6.34 0.95
CA LEU A 200 5.55 -7.22 0.61
C LEU A 200 5.45 -7.68 -0.85
N GLY A 201 6.55 -7.65 -1.59
CA GLY A 201 6.64 -8.39 -2.86
C GLY A 201 6.77 -9.90 -2.60
N LEU A 202 6.46 -10.72 -3.62
CA LEU A 202 6.43 -12.18 -3.51
C LEU A 202 7.68 -12.80 -2.89
N GLY A 203 8.87 -12.37 -3.34
CA GLY A 203 10.15 -12.91 -2.83
C GLY A 203 10.37 -12.58 -1.34
N SER A 204 10.09 -11.34 -0.93
CA SER A 204 10.21 -10.91 0.46
C SER A 204 9.18 -11.60 1.36
N ALA A 205 7.98 -11.79 0.87
CA ALA A 205 6.92 -12.47 1.60
C ALA A 205 7.32 -13.92 1.92
N LYS A 206 7.78 -14.67 0.90
CA LYS A 206 8.26 -16.05 1.09
C LYS A 206 9.32 -16.12 2.18
N GLN A 207 10.36 -15.29 2.11
CA GLN A 207 11.42 -15.25 3.09
C GLN A 207 10.92 -14.94 4.50
N ILE A 208 10.03 -13.96 4.67
CA ILE A 208 9.49 -13.56 5.98
C ILE A 208 8.59 -14.67 6.56
N PHE A 209 7.76 -15.30 5.74
CA PHE A 209 6.89 -16.39 6.21
C PHE A 209 7.68 -17.65 6.59
N GLU A 210 8.75 -17.99 5.85
CA GLU A 210 9.67 -19.07 6.21
C GLU A 210 10.38 -18.78 7.56
N GLN A 211 10.82 -17.54 7.79
CA GLN A 211 11.38 -17.12 9.09
C GLN A 211 10.34 -17.22 10.22
N CYS A 212 9.09 -16.86 9.94
CA CYS A 212 8.00 -16.93 10.90
C CYS A 212 7.72 -18.40 11.29
N ALA A 213 7.59 -19.29 10.32
CA ALA A 213 7.38 -20.73 10.55
C ALA A 213 8.53 -21.37 11.35
N ALA A 214 9.76 -21.04 10.99
CA ALA A 214 10.93 -21.54 11.73
C ALA A 214 10.93 -21.13 13.21
N ARG A 215 10.37 -19.95 13.54
CA ARG A 215 10.26 -19.48 14.94
C ARG A 215 9.09 -20.09 15.70
N SER A 216 7.98 -20.37 15.01
CA SER A 216 6.81 -21.02 15.63
C SER A 216 6.96 -22.53 15.77
N GLY A 217 7.97 -23.14 15.16
CA GLY A 217 8.13 -24.57 15.08
C GLY A 217 7.13 -25.26 14.12
N GLU A 218 6.45 -24.49 13.30
CA GLU A 218 5.53 -24.97 12.26
C GLU A 218 6.29 -25.21 10.96
N THR A 219 5.98 -26.32 10.29
CA THR A 219 6.48 -26.60 8.94
C THR A 219 5.49 -25.96 7.95
N LEU A 220 5.96 -25.02 7.15
CA LEU A 220 5.19 -24.60 5.96
C LEU A 220 5.37 -25.70 4.90
N ASP A 221 4.29 -26.35 4.52
CA ASP A 221 4.31 -27.28 3.37
C ASP A 221 4.75 -26.51 2.11
N VAL A 222 5.90 -26.93 1.57
CA VAL A 222 6.58 -26.28 0.43
C VAL A 222 5.95 -26.71 -0.88
#